data_fa521144698de5c991724629ebf769c3
#
_entry.id   fa521144698de5c991724629ebf769c3
#
_cell.length_a   1.000
_cell.length_b   1.000
_cell.length_c   1.000
_cell.angle_alpha   90.00
_cell.angle_beta   90.00
_cell.angle_gamma   90.00
#
_symmetry.space_group_name_H-M   'P 1'
#
loop_
_entity.id
_entity.type
_entity.pdbx_description
1 polymer ?
#
loop_
_entity_poly.entity_id
_entity_poly.type
_entity_poly.pdbx_seq_one_letter_code
_entity_poly.pdbx_strand_id
1 'polypeptide(L)'
;MPGVTEQEIAQAKQMNLYQYMQLCEPDNFKPEGPGQFRHKGHSSLTFAEDGSWTYFKTKATGRTALNYLIAVEGVSFVEAVREINRIQGGVRPSFQPVKAPSPPAEKKPAKEFRLPKPDKNNYAATAYLRKRCIHPNVLTVCKQKRILYQTSFKDHPNCVFVGRDGNGEPKGGSLRGCSQIQFRRDIPGSKKIYPFYIEAAANADTVEVYEAPIDAMSGASLKIIQHTGNWRSVHYLALGGTDYAALDAFLTYYPNITHIVLCLDNDEAGRTRTQDIIKHLEGSGKTVEDRPPPIGKDYNDTLVQVTQEYQKHCISLDDILQEETR
;
A
#
# COMPACT_ATOMS: atom_id res chain seq x y z
N MET A 1 10.44 -24.92 1.32
CA MET A 1 10.94 -24.90 2.70
C MET A 1 9.80 -24.50 3.61
N PRO A 2 9.62 -25.09 4.80
CA PRO A 2 8.56 -24.66 5.72
C PRO A 2 8.78 -23.21 6.11
N GLY A 3 7.69 -22.44 6.21
CA GLY A 3 7.69 -21.05 6.64
C GLY A 3 8.10 -20.90 8.12
N VAL A 4 8.13 -19.68 8.62
CA VAL A 4 8.31 -19.38 10.05
C VAL A 4 6.95 -19.18 10.70
N THR A 5 6.80 -19.54 11.98
CA THR A 5 5.58 -19.40 12.77
C THR A 5 5.40 -17.97 13.26
N GLU A 6 4.18 -17.59 13.64
CA GLU A 6 3.90 -16.28 14.25
C GLU A 6 4.70 -16.07 15.55
N GLN A 7 4.91 -17.12 16.31
CA GLN A 7 5.69 -17.09 17.56
C GLN A 7 7.18 -16.80 17.27
N GLU A 8 7.77 -17.43 16.24
CA GLU A 8 9.14 -17.17 15.82
C GLU A 8 9.31 -15.72 15.31
N ILE A 9 8.31 -15.20 14.60
CA ILE A 9 8.30 -13.81 14.12
C ILE A 9 8.21 -12.83 15.30
N ALA A 10 7.33 -13.09 16.27
CA ALA A 10 7.16 -12.24 17.45
C ALA A 10 8.45 -12.22 18.28
N GLN A 11 9.11 -13.35 18.45
CA GLN A 11 10.40 -13.46 19.15
C GLN A 11 11.50 -12.68 18.41
N ALA A 12 11.64 -12.85 17.11
CA ALA A 12 12.65 -12.14 16.32
C ALA A 12 12.49 -10.61 16.35
N LYS A 13 11.26 -10.10 16.45
CA LYS A 13 10.98 -8.67 16.57
C LYS A 13 11.42 -8.05 17.89
N GLN A 14 11.72 -8.82 18.90
CA GLN A 14 12.16 -8.31 20.22
C GLN A 14 13.61 -7.82 20.20
N MET A 15 14.45 -8.33 19.28
CA MET A 15 15.84 -7.87 19.17
C MET A 15 15.91 -6.55 18.44
N ASN A 16 16.38 -5.49 19.11
CA ASN A 16 16.65 -4.20 18.47
C ASN A 16 18.01 -4.23 17.73
N LEU A 17 18.28 -3.23 16.87
CA LEU A 17 19.51 -3.21 16.08
C LEU A 17 20.77 -3.04 16.96
N TYR A 18 20.71 -2.23 18.00
CA TYR A 18 21.85 -2.01 18.88
C TYR A 18 22.28 -3.32 19.58
N GLN A 19 21.32 -4.08 20.12
CA GLN A 19 21.59 -5.40 20.71
C GLN A 19 22.20 -6.38 19.70
N TYR A 20 21.66 -6.40 18.47
CA TYR A 20 22.20 -7.21 17.41
C TYR A 20 23.67 -6.85 17.10
N MET A 21 23.98 -5.57 16.94
CA MET A 21 25.34 -5.08 16.67
C MET A 21 26.31 -5.45 17.78
N GLN A 22 25.88 -5.31 19.05
CA GLN A 22 26.71 -5.71 20.18
C GLN A 22 27.03 -7.21 20.21
N LEU A 23 26.08 -8.06 19.81
CA LEU A 23 26.25 -9.51 19.84
C LEU A 23 27.01 -10.05 18.63
N CYS A 24 26.74 -9.48 17.44
CA CYS A 24 27.21 -10.01 16.17
C CYS A 24 28.39 -9.26 15.58
N GLU A 25 28.46 -7.95 15.81
CA GLU A 25 29.44 -7.06 15.19
C GLU A 25 30.00 -6.01 16.16
N PRO A 26 30.49 -6.41 17.35
CA PRO A 26 30.90 -5.46 18.39
C PRO A 26 31.99 -4.49 17.96
N ASP A 27 32.87 -4.90 17.04
CA ASP A 27 33.97 -4.09 16.53
C ASP A 27 33.63 -3.28 15.28
N ASN A 28 32.41 -3.45 14.71
CA ASN A 28 32.03 -2.87 13.43
C ASN A 28 31.28 -1.53 13.53
N PHE A 29 31.23 -0.91 14.69
CA PHE A 29 30.62 0.41 14.84
C PHE A 29 31.45 1.31 15.75
N LYS A 30 31.19 2.62 15.67
CA LYS A 30 31.86 3.65 16.46
C LYS A 30 30.84 4.65 17.00
N PRO A 31 31.06 5.22 18.19
CA PRO A 31 30.20 6.28 18.69
C PRO A 31 30.29 7.53 17.82
N GLU A 32 29.17 8.21 17.63
CA GLU A 32 29.02 9.49 16.92
C GLU A 32 28.47 10.61 17.80
N GLY A 33 27.94 10.25 18.98
CA GLY A 33 27.38 11.12 19.99
C GLY A 33 26.82 10.32 21.15
N PRO A 34 26.22 10.96 22.15
CA PRO A 34 25.59 10.27 23.28
C PRO A 34 24.52 9.29 22.80
N GLY A 35 24.72 7.98 23.02
CA GLY A 35 23.79 6.93 22.60
C GLY A 35 23.62 6.76 21.08
N GLN A 36 24.46 7.38 20.26
CA GLN A 36 24.43 7.32 18.79
C GLN A 36 25.69 6.67 18.24
N PHE A 37 25.51 5.82 17.24
CA PHE A 37 26.58 5.02 16.64
C PHE A 37 26.50 5.06 15.11
N ARG A 38 27.67 4.87 14.46
CA ARG A 38 27.81 4.69 13.03
C ARG A 38 28.50 3.37 12.71
N HIS A 39 27.94 2.61 11.76
CA HIS A 39 28.54 1.38 11.31
C HIS A 39 29.79 1.63 10.46
N LYS A 40 30.88 0.91 10.70
CA LYS A 40 32.18 1.11 10.00
C LYS A 40 32.12 0.62 8.55
N GLY A 41 31.51 -0.54 8.30
CA GLY A 41 31.38 -1.14 6.97
C GLY A 41 30.29 -0.49 6.12
N HIS A 42 29.22 0.00 6.75
CA HIS A 42 28.12 0.72 6.13
C HIS A 42 28.10 2.17 6.63
N SER A 43 29.00 3.01 6.14
CA SER A 43 29.17 4.40 6.62
C SER A 43 27.89 5.26 6.55
N SER A 44 26.91 4.85 5.75
CA SER A 44 25.59 5.50 5.65
C SER A 44 24.57 4.95 6.68
N LEU A 45 24.95 3.99 7.54
CA LEU A 45 24.09 3.45 8.59
C LEU A 45 24.43 4.11 9.93
N THR A 46 23.43 4.77 10.50
CA THR A 46 23.45 5.27 11.90
C THR A 46 22.39 4.57 12.71
N PHE A 47 22.65 4.34 13.99
CA PHE A 47 21.70 3.72 14.91
C PHE A 47 21.92 4.21 16.35
N ALA A 48 20.92 4.02 17.19
CA ALA A 48 20.94 4.45 18.59
C ALA A 48 20.71 3.28 19.55
N GLU A 49 20.98 3.50 20.84
CA GLU A 49 20.76 2.51 21.91
C GLU A 49 19.31 2.06 22.03
N ASP A 50 18.33 2.92 21.71
CA ASP A 50 16.91 2.58 21.67
C ASP A 50 16.53 1.67 20.49
N GLY A 51 17.51 1.32 19.65
CA GLY A 51 17.37 0.48 18.48
C GLY A 51 16.95 1.21 17.23
N SER A 52 16.60 2.49 17.30
CA SER A 52 16.28 3.28 16.11
C SER A 52 17.50 3.37 15.17
N TRP A 53 17.26 3.24 13.86
CA TRP A 53 18.32 3.31 12.87
C TRP A 53 17.86 3.94 11.56
N THR A 54 18.81 4.51 10.85
CA THR A 54 18.62 5.09 9.51
C THR A 54 19.75 4.67 8.60
N TYR A 55 19.41 4.16 7.42
CA TYR A 55 20.35 3.88 6.35
C TYR A 55 20.17 4.90 5.22
N PHE A 56 20.99 5.94 5.21
CA PHE A 56 20.87 7.10 4.32
C PHE A 56 20.98 6.77 2.83
N LYS A 57 21.65 5.66 2.47
CA LYS A 57 21.83 5.25 1.07
C LYS A 57 20.50 4.88 0.39
N THR A 58 19.59 4.26 1.12
CA THR A 58 18.26 3.82 0.62
C THR A 58 17.11 4.54 1.29
N LYS A 59 17.39 5.45 2.24
CA LYS A 59 16.41 6.11 3.12
C LYS A 59 15.59 5.11 3.97
N ALA A 60 16.10 3.90 4.17
CA ALA A 60 15.47 2.91 5.02
C ALA A 60 15.66 3.27 6.50
N THR A 61 14.60 3.08 7.28
CA THR A 61 14.59 3.30 8.74
C THR A 61 13.94 2.13 9.47
N GLY A 62 14.23 1.96 10.74
CA GLY A 62 13.59 0.92 11.55
C GLY A 62 14.06 0.93 13.00
N ARG A 63 13.62 -0.05 13.78
CA ARG A 63 14.01 -0.22 15.17
C ARG A 63 14.54 -1.62 15.50
N THR A 64 14.20 -2.63 14.70
CA THR A 64 14.54 -4.03 14.97
C THR A 64 15.68 -4.52 14.09
N ALA A 65 16.44 -5.50 14.57
CA ALA A 65 17.43 -6.20 13.79
C ALA A 65 16.80 -6.89 12.56
N LEU A 66 15.55 -7.35 12.68
CA LEU A 66 14.80 -7.96 11.59
C LEU A 66 14.64 -7.00 10.40
N ASN A 67 14.25 -5.75 10.68
CA ASN A 67 14.11 -4.73 9.65
C ASN A 67 15.46 -4.40 8.99
N TYR A 68 16.53 -4.34 9.78
CA TYR A 68 17.88 -4.10 9.30
C TYR A 68 18.37 -5.21 8.36
N LEU A 69 18.27 -6.47 8.77
CA LEU A 69 18.70 -7.62 7.95
C LEU A 69 17.98 -7.66 6.60
N ILE A 70 16.70 -7.31 6.58
CA ILE A 70 15.91 -7.29 5.34
C ILE A 70 16.26 -6.07 4.48
N ALA A 71 16.28 -4.87 5.06
CA ALA A 71 16.35 -3.63 4.31
C ALA A 71 17.79 -3.22 3.91
N VAL A 72 18.78 -3.61 4.70
CA VAL A 72 20.18 -3.21 4.51
C VAL A 72 21.02 -4.39 4.02
N GLU A 73 20.90 -5.55 4.65
CA GLU A 73 21.66 -6.76 4.29
C GLU A 73 21.01 -7.58 3.17
N GLY A 74 19.75 -7.30 2.82
CA GLY A 74 19.04 -7.98 1.73
C GLY A 74 18.67 -9.44 2.03
N VAL A 75 18.68 -9.84 3.30
CA VAL A 75 18.34 -11.19 3.75
C VAL A 75 16.83 -11.41 3.58
N SER A 76 16.42 -12.62 3.18
CA SER A 76 14.99 -12.93 3.08
C SER A 76 14.33 -12.91 4.46
N PHE A 77 13.03 -12.57 4.51
CA PHE A 77 12.28 -12.49 5.77
C PHE A 77 12.40 -13.77 6.62
N VAL A 78 12.27 -14.94 5.99
CA VAL A 78 12.34 -16.25 6.68
C VAL A 78 13.72 -16.51 7.25
N GLU A 79 14.76 -16.20 6.48
CA GLU A 79 16.16 -16.38 6.92
C GLU A 79 16.50 -15.39 8.04
N ALA A 80 16.07 -14.13 7.95
CA ALA A 80 16.30 -13.13 8.97
C ALA A 80 15.63 -13.51 10.31
N VAL A 81 14.38 -14.01 10.28
CA VAL A 81 13.69 -14.50 11.49
C VAL A 81 14.44 -15.66 12.11
N ARG A 82 14.87 -16.63 11.33
CA ARG A 82 15.61 -17.81 11.82
C ARG A 82 16.96 -17.42 12.40
N GLU A 83 17.68 -16.52 11.75
CA GLU A 83 19.00 -16.08 12.21
C GLU A 83 18.91 -15.34 13.55
N ILE A 84 17.96 -14.41 13.70
CA ILE A 84 17.77 -13.69 14.95
C ILE A 84 17.40 -14.66 16.09
N ASN A 85 16.47 -15.59 15.85
CA ASN A 85 16.07 -16.57 16.88
C ASN A 85 17.23 -17.51 17.25
N ARG A 86 18.09 -17.86 16.30
CA ARG A 86 19.31 -18.63 16.55
C ARG A 86 20.29 -17.89 17.44
N ILE A 87 20.48 -16.59 17.21
CA ILE A 87 21.33 -15.72 18.03
C ILE A 87 20.76 -15.58 19.44
N GLN A 88 19.47 -15.37 19.58
CA GLN A 88 18.79 -15.32 20.88
C GLN A 88 18.88 -16.64 21.66
N GLY A 89 18.95 -17.78 20.97
CA GLY A 89 19.17 -19.12 21.55
C GLY A 89 20.62 -19.40 21.98
N GLY A 90 21.53 -18.42 21.94
CA GLY A 90 22.91 -18.53 22.40
C GLY A 90 23.87 -19.20 21.39
N VAL A 91 23.43 -19.38 20.14
CA VAL A 91 24.30 -19.90 19.07
C VAL A 91 25.01 -18.73 18.40
N ARG A 92 26.34 -18.69 18.41
CA ARG A 92 27.13 -17.66 17.72
C ARG A 92 26.74 -17.58 16.24
N PRO A 93 26.59 -16.37 15.68
CA PRO A 93 26.22 -16.20 14.28
C PRO A 93 27.21 -16.90 13.34
N SER A 94 26.71 -17.66 12.38
CA SER A 94 27.52 -18.24 11.30
C SER A 94 27.69 -17.27 10.13
N PHE A 95 27.31 -16.03 10.31
CA PHE A 95 27.47 -15.00 9.31
C PHE A 95 28.94 -14.58 9.25
N GLN A 96 29.64 -15.02 8.24
CA GLN A 96 30.86 -14.33 7.85
C GLN A 96 30.44 -12.97 7.29
N PRO A 97 31.08 -11.83 7.71
CA PRO A 97 30.81 -10.55 7.11
C PRO A 97 30.96 -10.70 5.60
N VAL A 98 29.88 -10.41 4.90
CA VAL A 98 29.90 -10.39 3.43
C VAL A 98 31.02 -9.44 3.04
N LYS A 99 32.05 -9.95 2.34
CA LYS A 99 33.10 -9.14 1.72
C LYS A 99 32.45 -7.88 1.15
N ALA A 100 33.13 -6.75 1.35
CA ALA A 100 32.77 -5.46 0.78
C ALA A 100 32.07 -5.63 -0.58
N PRO A 101 30.96 -4.93 -0.83
CA PRO A 101 30.10 -5.19 -1.98
C PRO A 101 30.99 -5.29 -3.22
N SER A 102 30.98 -6.45 -3.83
CA SER A 102 31.47 -6.65 -5.18
C SER A 102 30.87 -5.52 -6.03
N PRO A 103 31.59 -5.00 -7.03
CA PRO A 103 31.09 -3.93 -7.89
C PRO A 103 29.65 -4.28 -8.30
N PRO A 104 28.73 -3.29 -8.32
CA PRO A 104 27.29 -3.53 -8.35
C PRO A 104 26.99 -4.68 -9.29
N ALA A 105 26.51 -5.79 -8.73
CA ALA A 105 26.07 -6.92 -9.53
C ALA A 105 25.20 -6.32 -10.63
N GLU A 106 25.54 -6.60 -11.88
CA GLU A 106 24.77 -6.17 -13.04
C GLU A 106 23.30 -6.26 -12.68
N LYS A 107 22.62 -5.11 -12.70
CA LYS A 107 21.20 -5.04 -12.33
C LYS A 107 20.52 -6.16 -13.09
N LYS A 108 20.10 -7.22 -12.40
CA LYS A 108 19.30 -8.28 -13.02
C LYS A 108 18.28 -7.57 -13.89
N PRO A 109 18.19 -7.90 -15.18
CA PRO A 109 17.35 -7.16 -16.11
C PRO A 109 15.99 -6.95 -15.44
N ALA A 110 15.54 -5.69 -15.41
CA ALA A 110 14.31 -5.31 -14.75
C ALA A 110 13.24 -6.29 -15.23
N LYS A 111 12.56 -7.00 -14.32
CA LYS A 111 11.55 -7.97 -14.70
C LYS A 111 10.56 -7.27 -15.59
N GLU A 112 10.39 -7.78 -16.81
CA GLU A 112 9.42 -7.26 -17.74
C GLU A 112 8.03 -7.28 -17.08
N PHE A 113 7.31 -6.16 -17.15
CA PHE A 113 5.96 -6.08 -16.63
C PHE A 113 5.02 -6.96 -17.47
N ARG A 114 4.37 -7.90 -16.83
CA ARG A 114 3.34 -8.73 -17.44
C ARG A 114 2.18 -8.91 -16.49
N LEU A 115 0.99 -8.59 -16.97
CA LEU A 115 -0.23 -8.85 -16.21
C LEU A 115 -0.44 -10.36 -16.02
N PRO A 116 -0.87 -10.81 -14.83
CA PRO A 116 -1.28 -12.18 -14.62
C PRO A 116 -2.46 -12.55 -15.53
N LYS A 117 -2.53 -13.81 -15.93
CA LYS A 117 -3.67 -14.29 -16.70
C LYS A 117 -4.95 -14.18 -15.88
N PRO A 118 -6.05 -13.68 -16.48
CA PRO A 118 -7.34 -13.66 -15.78
C PRO A 118 -7.88 -15.08 -15.62
N ASP A 119 -8.57 -15.32 -14.51
CA ASP A 119 -9.37 -16.52 -14.31
C ASP A 119 -10.57 -16.55 -15.24
N LYS A 120 -11.24 -17.71 -15.36
CA LYS A 120 -12.45 -17.87 -16.18
C LYS A 120 -13.60 -16.98 -15.70
N ASN A 121 -13.63 -16.61 -14.42
CA ASN A 121 -14.64 -15.75 -13.81
C ASN A 121 -14.03 -14.85 -12.74
N ASN A 122 -14.83 -13.92 -12.20
CA ASN A 122 -14.42 -12.96 -11.17
C ASN A 122 -15.19 -13.17 -9.86
N TYR A 123 -15.69 -14.38 -9.56
CA TYR A 123 -16.60 -14.60 -8.43
C TYR A 123 -15.97 -14.28 -7.08
N ALA A 124 -14.78 -14.79 -6.79
CA ALA A 124 -14.12 -14.57 -5.51
C ALA A 124 -13.72 -13.10 -5.32
N ALA A 125 -13.17 -12.46 -6.37
CA ALA A 125 -12.85 -11.03 -6.34
C ALA A 125 -14.09 -10.16 -6.15
N THR A 126 -15.19 -10.50 -6.84
CA THR A 126 -16.48 -9.80 -6.70
C THR A 126 -17.04 -9.97 -5.29
N ALA A 127 -17.07 -11.19 -4.76
CA ALA A 127 -17.56 -11.49 -3.41
C ALA A 127 -16.72 -10.74 -2.34
N TYR A 128 -15.40 -10.77 -2.47
CA TYR A 128 -14.49 -10.07 -1.58
C TYR A 128 -14.76 -8.55 -1.55
N LEU A 129 -14.90 -7.91 -2.72
CA LEU A 129 -15.15 -6.48 -2.82
C LEU A 129 -16.59 -6.12 -2.40
N ARG A 130 -17.57 -6.98 -2.67
CA ARG A 130 -18.93 -6.81 -2.16
C ARG A 130 -18.99 -6.89 -0.63
N LYS A 131 -18.22 -7.80 -0.01
CA LYS A 131 -18.08 -7.86 1.47
C LYS A 131 -17.49 -6.57 2.04
N ARG A 132 -16.73 -5.83 1.26
CA ARG A 132 -16.21 -4.48 1.58
C ARG A 132 -17.17 -3.36 1.16
N CYS A 133 -18.42 -3.69 0.87
CA CYS A 133 -19.50 -2.79 0.50
C CYS A 133 -19.31 -2.06 -0.84
N ILE A 134 -18.32 -2.43 -1.67
CA ILE A 134 -18.15 -1.79 -2.98
C ILE A 134 -19.42 -1.99 -3.82
N HIS A 135 -19.95 -0.87 -4.34
CA HIS A 135 -21.21 -0.85 -5.08
C HIS A 135 -21.12 -1.65 -6.41
N PRO A 136 -22.19 -2.40 -6.80
CA PRO A 136 -22.18 -3.20 -8.03
C PRO A 136 -21.83 -2.42 -9.29
N ASN A 137 -22.32 -1.17 -9.41
CA ASN A 137 -22.06 -0.33 -10.58
C ASN A 137 -20.57 0.01 -10.71
N VAL A 138 -19.88 0.29 -9.60
CA VAL A 138 -18.43 0.54 -9.58
C VAL A 138 -17.67 -0.71 -10.03
N LEU A 139 -18.03 -1.88 -9.49
CA LEU A 139 -17.44 -3.16 -9.90
C LEU A 139 -17.66 -3.46 -11.38
N THR A 140 -18.85 -3.19 -11.90
CA THR A 140 -19.19 -3.41 -13.31
C THR A 140 -18.33 -2.54 -14.21
N VAL A 141 -18.22 -1.25 -13.93
CA VAL A 141 -17.37 -0.33 -14.71
C VAL A 141 -15.90 -0.74 -14.66
N CYS A 142 -15.36 -1.06 -13.49
CA CYS A 142 -13.96 -1.48 -13.36
C CYS A 142 -13.67 -2.77 -14.14
N LYS A 143 -14.60 -3.73 -14.15
CA LYS A 143 -14.47 -4.97 -14.93
C LYS A 143 -14.61 -4.72 -16.44
N GLN A 144 -15.57 -3.92 -16.88
CA GLN A 144 -15.76 -3.56 -18.29
C GLN A 144 -14.55 -2.82 -18.87
N LYS A 145 -13.97 -1.89 -18.08
CA LYS A 145 -12.73 -1.18 -18.43
C LYS A 145 -11.47 -2.06 -18.30
N ARG A 146 -11.60 -3.30 -17.83
CA ARG A 146 -10.49 -4.24 -17.60
C ARG A 146 -9.39 -3.66 -16.70
N ILE A 147 -9.77 -2.83 -15.73
CA ILE A 147 -8.87 -2.33 -14.68
C ILE A 147 -8.99 -3.13 -13.38
N LEU A 148 -9.97 -4.04 -13.32
CA LEU A 148 -10.20 -4.98 -12.22
C LEU A 148 -10.55 -6.35 -12.79
N TYR A 149 -9.85 -7.39 -12.35
CA TYR A 149 -10.19 -8.78 -12.64
C TYR A 149 -9.63 -9.72 -11.58
N GLN A 150 -9.99 -11.00 -11.65
CA GLN A 150 -9.48 -12.06 -10.77
C GLN A 150 -8.35 -12.84 -11.42
N THR A 151 -7.34 -13.18 -10.64
CA THR A 151 -6.32 -14.19 -10.96
C THR A 151 -6.09 -15.09 -9.77
N SER A 152 -5.84 -16.36 -10.00
CA SER A 152 -5.49 -17.30 -8.94
C SER A 152 -4.03 -17.72 -9.02
N PHE A 153 -3.40 -17.84 -7.87
CA PHE A 153 -2.08 -18.40 -7.73
C PHE A 153 -2.13 -19.54 -6.70
N LYS A 154 -1.83 -20.78 -7.13
CA LYS A 154 -1.97 -21.97 -6.29
C LYS A 154 -3.33 -22.04 -5.58
N ASP A 155 -4.42 -21.91 -6.34
CA ASP A 155 -5.81 -21.93 -5.87
C ASP A 155 -6.22 -20.78 -4.92
N HIS A 156 -5.35 -19.79 -4.73
CA HIS A 156 -5.66 -18.60 -3.96
C HIS A 156 -6.09 -17.45 -4.90
N PRO A 157 -7.38 -17.07 -4.90
CA PRO A 157 -7.86 -16.00 -5.75
C PRO A 157 -7.40 -14.63 -5.25
N ASN A 158 -7.07 -13.76 -6.19
CA ASN A 158 -6.64 -12.40 -5.94
C ASN A 158 -7.39 -11.42 -6.86
N CYS A 159 -7.73 -10.24 -6.33
CA CYS A 159 -8.04 -9.07 -7.15
C CYS A 159 -6.78 -8.56 -7.82
N VAL A 160 -6.85 -8.28 -9.10
CA VAL A 160 -5.83 -7.56 -9.87
C VAL A 160 -6.35 -6.16 -10.14
N PHE A 161 -5.64 -5.15 -9.65
CA PHE A 161 -5.90 -3.75 -9.95
C PHE A 161 -4.86 -3.27 -10.96
N VAL A 162 -5.31 -2.84 -12.13
CA VAL A 162 -4.44 -2.50 -13.27
C VAL A 162 -4.26 -0.99 -13.35
N GLY A 163 -3.01 -0.56 -13.42
CA GLY A 163 -2.63 0.82 -13.74
C GLY A 163 -2.25 0.94 -15.22
N ARG A 164 -2.69 2.03 -15.84
CA ARG A 164 -2.50 2.31 -17.26
C ARG A 164 -1.80 3.64 -17.48
N ASP A 165 -1.08 3.75 -18.60
CA ASP A 165 -0.57 5.04 -19.07
C ASP A 165 -1.68 5.83 -19.80
N GLY A 166 -1.34 7.05 -20.27
CA GLY A 166 -2.29 7.92 -20.98
C GLY A 166 -2.79 7.38 -22.32
N ASN A 167 -2.15 6.35 -22.87
CA ASN A 167 -2.59 5.66 -24.07
C ASN A 167 -3.49 4.46 -23.75
N GLY A 168 -3.79 4.22 -22.47
CA GLY A 168 -4.59 3.10 -22.02
C GLY A 168 -3.81 1.77 -21.90
N GLU A 169 -2.49 1.78 -22.13
CA GLU A 169 -1.64 0.59 -22.03
C GLU A 169 -1.33 0.22 -20.57
N PRO A 170 -1.47 -1.04 -20.17
CA PRO A 170 -1.10 -1.50 -18.85
C PRO A 170 0.40 -1.32 -18.58
N LYS A 171 0.77 -0.59 -17.55
CA LYS A 171 2.16 -0.34 -17.15
C LYS A 171 2.43 -0.67 -15.68
N GLY A 172 1.39 -0.84 -14.89
CA GLY A 172 1.48 -1.17 -13.47
C GLY A 172 0.30 -1.99 -13.01
N GLY A 173 0.39 -2.49 -11.80
CA GLY A 173 -0.72 -3.17 -11.16
C GLY A 173 -0.35 -3.76 -9.82
N SER A 174 -1.38 -4.03 -9.02
CA SER A 174 -1.24 -4.63 -7.70
C SER A 174 -2.22 -5.80 -7.51
N LEU A 175 -1.84 -6.70 -6.62
CA LEU A 175 -2.60 -7.87 -6.21
C LEU A 175 -3.13 -7.69 -4.79
N ARG A 176 -4.37 -8.09 -4.57
CA ARG A 176 -4.98 -8.20 -3.24
C ARG A 176 -5.64 -9.56 -3.09
N GLY A 177 -5.20 -10.34 -2.09
CA GLY A 177 -5.80 -11.65 -1.78
C GLY A 177 -7.27 -11.53 -1.42
N CYS A 178 -8.09 -12.43 -1.96
CA CYS A 178 -9.53 -12.49 -1.68
C CYS A 178 -9.88 -13.40 -0.49
N SER A 179 -8.89 -14.08 0.09
CA SER A 179 -9.06 -14.96 1.26
C SER A 179 -8.80 -14.21 2.57
N GLN A 180 -8.94 -14.91 3.70
CA GLN A 180 -8.61 -14.37 5.04
C GLN A 180 -7.12 -14.03 5.20
N ILE A 181 -6.24 -14.65 4.40
CA ILE A 181 -4.80 -14.33 4.40
C ILE A 181 -4.62 -12.97 3.74
N GLN A 182 -4.12 -12.01 4.51
CA GLN A 182 -3.83 -10.67 3.99
C GLN A 182 -2.63 -10.71 3.05
N PHE A 183 -2.90 -10.84 1.75
CA PHE A 183 -1.89 -10.77 0.71
C PHE A 183 -2.03 -9.46 -0.07
N ARG A 184 -0.94 -8.71 -0.14
CA ARG A 184 -0.82 -7.49 -0.94
C ARG A 184 0.55 -7.47 -1.59
N ARG A 185 0.60 -7.23 -2.90
CA ARG A 185 1.86 -7.17 -3.65
C ARG A 185 1.69 -6.41 -4.95
N ASP A 186 2.72 -5.63 -5.32
CA ASP A 186 2.82 -5.10 -6.68
C ASP A 186 3.18 -6.21 -7.67
N ILE A 187 2.65 -6.13 -8.88
CA ILE A 187 3.02 -7.04 -9.97
C ILE A 187 4.47 -6.75 -10.37
N PRO A 188 5.35 -7.76 -10.46
CA PRO A 188 6.75 -7.54 -10.83
C PRO A 188 6.90 -6.76 -12.13
N GLY A 189 7.79 -5.77 -12.14
CA GLY A 189 8.01 -4.89 -13.30
C GLY A 189 7.03 -3.72 -13.42
N SER A 190 6.07 -3.58 -12.48
CA SER A 190 5.15 -2.43 -12.45
C SER A 190 5.90 -1.11 -12.35
N LYS A 191 5.52 -0.16 -13.20
CA LYS A 191 5.92 1.25 -13.07
C LYS A 191 4.94 1.95 -12.13
N LYS A 192 5.38 2.26 -10.92
CA LYS A 192 4.52 2.82 -9.85
C LYS A 192 3.88 4.17 -10.19
N ILE A 193 4.42 4.90 -11.14
CA ILE A 193 3.84 6.16 -11.64
C ILE A 193 2.55 5.95 -12.44
N TYR A 194 2.19 4.71 -12.79
CA TYR A 194 0.93 4.34 -13.44
C TYR A 194 0.11 3.48 -12.50
N PRO A 195 -0.56 4.07 -11.51
CA PRO A 195 -1.36 3.35 -10.55
C PRO A 195 -2.75 3.03 -11.09
N PHE A 196 -3.55 2.35 -10.27
CA PHE A 196 -4.97 2.15 -10.54
C PHE A 196 -5.73 3.48 -10.50
N TYR A 197 -6.62 3.70 -11.48
CA TYR A 197 -7.57 4.81 -11.46
C TYR A 197 -8.89 4.43 -12.14
N ILE A 198 -9.98 5.09 -11.74
CA ILE A 198 -11.28 5.03 -12.39
C ILE A 198 -11.47 6.34 -13.15
N GLU A 199 -11.54 6.25 -14.46
CA GLU A 199 -11.73 7.39 -15.33
C GLU A 199 -13.17 7.91 -15.25
N ALA A 200 -13.36 9.22 -15.27
CA ALA A 200 -14.66 9.87 -15.40
C ALA A 200 -15.37 9.47 -16.71
N ALA A 201 -16.69 9.67 -16.78
CA ALA A 201 -17.45 9.32 -17.99
C ALA A 201 -17.32 10.36 -19.12
N ALA A 202 -16.99 11.60 -18.79
CA ALA A 202 -16.77 12.70 -19.70
C ALA A 202 -15.57 13.52 -19.25
N ASN A 203 -15.19 14.56 -20.00
CA ASN A 203 -14.14 15.48 -19.60
C ASN A 203 -14.46 16.06 -18.22
N ALA A 204 -13.73 15.61 -17.22
CA ALA A 204 -13.83 16.08 -15.85
C ALA A 204 -12.65 16.99 -15.53
N ASP A 205 -12.90 18.01 -14.73
CA ASP A 205 -11.90 18.94 -14.24
C ASP A 205 -11.41 18.59 -12.83
N THR A 206 -11.93 17.49 -12.28
CA THR A 206 -11.72 17.09 -10.87
C THR A 206 -11.18 15.66 -10.77
N VAL A 207 -10.18 15.47 -9.91
CA VAL A 207 -9.68 14.16 -9.49
C VAL A 207 -9.74 14.03 -7.96
N GLU A 208 -10.29 12.93 -7.48
CA GLU A 208 -10.22 12.51 -6.09
C GLU A 208 -9.06 11.50 -5.94
N VAL A 209 -8.16 11.76 -4.99
CA VAL A 209 -6.90 11.04 -4.80
C VAL A 209 -6.94 10.23 -3.52
N TYR A 210 -6.70 8.94 -3.60
CA TYR A 210 -6.77 7.95 -2.52
C TYR A 210 -5.44 7.21 -2.33
N GLU A 211 -5.25 6.53 -1.20
CA GLU A 211 -4.04 5.74 -0.99
C GLU A 211 -4.05 4.42 -1.77
N ALA A 212 -5.17 3.72 -1.79
CA ALA A 212 -5.27 2.41 -2.41
C ALA A 212 -6.49 2.26 -3.34
N PRO A 213 -6.46 1.26 -4.26
CA PRO A 213 -7.56 1.01 -5.21
C PRO A 213 -8.92 0.77 -4.54
N ILE A 214 -8.94 0.11 -3.38
CA ILE A 214 -10.19 -0.16 -2.66
C ILE A 214 -10.79 1.15 -2.14
N ASP A 215 -9.97 2.10 -1.68
CA ASP A 215 -10.45 3.39 -1.17
C ASP A 215 -10.99 4.26 -2.31
N ALA A 216 -10.33 4.27 -3.47
CA ALA A 216 -10.85 4.92 -4.67
C ALA A 216 -12.22 4.34 -5.11
N MET A 217 -12.38 3.02 -5.05
CA MET A 217 -13.68 2.36 -5.31
C MET A 217 -14.70 2.65 -4.21
N SER A 218 -14.26 2.84 -2.97
CA SER A 218 -15.12 3.19 -1.83
C SER A 218 -15.65 4.60 -1.95
N GLY A 219 -14.81 5.58 -2.31
CA GLY A 219 -15.26 6.95 -2.59
C GLY A 219 -16.32 7.01 -3.69
N ALA A 220 -16.08 6.29 -4.80
CA ALA A 220 -17.06 6.17 -5.87
C ALA A 220 -18.39 5.51 -5.40
N SER A 221 -18.30 4.50 -4.52
CA SER A 221 -19.47 3.81 -3.96
C SER A 221 -20.26 4.69 -2.98
N LEU A 222 -19.58 5.47 -2.14
CA LEU A 222 -20.19 6.42 -1.22
C LEU A 222 -21.03 7.45 -1.96
N LYS A 223 -20.53 8.02 -3.06
CA LYS A 223 -21.31 8.98 -3.88
C LYS A 223 -22.61 8.37 -4.40
N ILE A 224 -22.61 7.09 -4.77
CA ILE A 224 -23.82 6.39 -5.22
C ILE A 224 -24.79 6.21 -4.06
N ILE A 225 -24.32 5.70 -2.91
CA ILE A 225 -25.16 5.37 -1.75
C ILE A 225 -25.75 6.64 -1.13
N GLN A 226 -24.96 7.70 -1.02
CA GLN A 226 -25.39 8.96 -0.42
C GLN A 226 -26.11 9.89 -1.40
N HIS A 227 -26.26 9.50 -2.66
CA HIS A 227 -26.84 10.33 -3.72
C HIS A 227 -26.22 11.73 -3.85
N THR A 228 -24.91 11.84 -3.60
CA THR A 228 -24.15 13.10 -3.61
C THR A 228 -23.70 13.52 -5.03
N GLY A 229 -24.52 13.27 -6.02
CA GLY A 229 -24.27 13.62 -7.42
C GLY A 229 -23.86 12.45 -8.31
N ASN A 230 -23.43 12.76 -9.53
CA ASN A 230 -22.99 11.73 -10.47
C ASN A 230 -21.58 11.28 -10.13
N TRP A 231 -21.44 10.04 -9.60
CA TRP A 231 -20.14 9.48 -9.28
C TRP A 231 -19.19 9.36 -10.49
N ARG A 232 -19.71 9.39 -11.72
CA ARG A 232 -18.92 9.34 -12.95
C ARG A 232 -18.44 10.73 -13.42
N SER A 233 -18.73 11.80 -12.70
CA SER A 233 -18.30 13.17 -13.06
C SER A 233 -16.88 13.53 -12.62
N VAL A 234 -16.20 12.67 -11.86
CA VAL A 234 -14.84 12.88 -11.38
C VAL A 234 -13.97 11.64 -11.65
N HIS A 235 -12.66 11.86 -11.70
CA HIS A 235 -11.69 10.76 -11.69
C HIS A 235 -11.40 10.30 -10.25
N TYR A 236 -11.09 9.03 -10.07
CA TYR A 236 -10.67 8.44 -8.79
C TYR A 236 -9.29 7.82 -8.98
N LEU A 237 -8.26 8.40 -8.39
CA LEU A 237 -6.87 7.98 -8.52
C LEU A 237 -6.39 7.34 -7.21
N ALA A 238 -5.76 6.15 -7.28
CA ALA A 238 -5.07 5.55 -6.16
C ALA A 238 -3.56 5.77 -6.27
N LEU A 239 -2.89 6.32 -5.25
CA LEU A 239 -1.43 6.57 -5.29
C LEU A 239 -0.59 5.28 -5.28
N GLY A 240 -1.13 4.18 -4.70
CA GLY A 240 -0.46 2.87 -4.70
C GLY A 240 0.86 2.81 -3.92
N GLY A 241 1.04 3.69 -2.93
CA GLY A 241 2.24 3.77 -2.11
C GLY A 241 3.38 4.61 -2.73
N THR A 242 3.07 5.41 -3.75
CA THR A 242 3.95 6.49 -4.23
C THR A 242 3.62 7.80 -3.50
N ASP A 243 4.56 8.74 -3.54
CA ASP A 243 4.32 10.11 -3.09
C ASP A 243 3.39 10.82 -4.12
N TYR A 244 3.76 11.98 -4.62
CA TYR A 244 3.00 12.72 -5.63
C TYR A 244 3.32 12.31 -7.08
N ALA A 245 4.36 11.49 -7.33
CA ALA A 245 4.80 11.15 -8.69
C ALA A 245 3.71 10.48 -9.56
N ALA A 246 2.81 9.69 -8.95
CA ALA A 246 1.68 9.11 -9.64
C ALA A 246 0.61 10.16 -10.00
N LEU A 247 0.41 11.15 -9.13
CA LEU A 247 -0.49 12.28 -9.39
C LEU A 247 0.07 13.16 -10.51
N ASP A 248 1.36 13.49 -10.50
CA ASP A 248 2.00 14.28 -11.56
C ASP A 248 1.89 13.61 -12.93
N ALA A 249 2.16 12.30 -12.99
CA ALA A 249 1.98 11.54 -14.22
C ALA A 249 0.52 11.57 -14.68
N PHE A 250 -0.44 11.42 -13.77
CA PHE A 250 -1.87 11.48 -14.08
C PHE A 250 -2.28 12.85 -14.62
N LEU A 251 -1.86 13.93 -13.98
CA LEU A 251 -2.15 15.30 -14.40
C LEU A 251 -1.53 15.66 -15.77
N THR A 252 -0.43 15.00 -16.16
CA THR A 252 0.16 15.15 -17.50
C THR A 252 -0.76 14.60 -18.59
N TYR A 253 -1.51 13.53 -18.31
CA TYR A 253 -2.48 12.95 -19.26
C TYR A 253 -3.85 13.62 -19.23
N TYR A 254 -4.19 14.26 -18.11
CA TYR A 254 -5.46 14.97 -17.93
C TYR A 254 -5.19 16.45 -17.60
N PRO A 255 -4.69 17.24 -18.56
CA PRO A 255 -4.27 18.63 -18.32
C PRO A 255 -5.44 19.57 -17.98
N ASN A 256 -6.66 19.18 -18.30
CA ASN A 256 -7.89 19.91 -17.96
C ASN A 256 -8.29 19.82 -16.49
N ILE A 257 -7.63 18.98 -15.68
CA ILE A 257 -7.89 18.90 -14.26
C ILE A 257 -7.39 20.16 -13.57
N THR A 258 -8.30 20.86 -12.89
CA THR A 258 -8.04 22.07 -12.11
C THR A 258 -8.32 21.87 -10.62
N HIS A 259 -9.12 20.85 -10.26
CA HIS A 259 -9.51 20.55 -8.89
C HIS A 259 -8.94 19.19 -8.45
N ILE A 260 -8.19 19.17 -7.36
CA ILE A 260 -7.60 17.99 -6.77
C ILE A 260 -8.13 17.84 -5.34
N VAL A 261 -8.81 16.74 -5.07
CA VAL A 261 -9.37 16.44 -3.75
C VAL A 261 -8.55 15.30 -3.13
N LEU A 262 -7.84 15.58 -2.06
CA LEU A 262 -7.00 14.63 -1.36
C LEU A 262 -7.82 13.86 -0.33
N CYS A 263 -8.15 12.63 -0.65
CA CYS A 263 -8.93 11.67 0.13
C CYS A 263 -8.02 10.60 0.77
N LEU A 264 -6.88 11.02 1.33
CA LEU A 264 -5.87 10.10 1.87
C LEU A 264 -6.26 9.63 3.28
N ASP A 265 -5.62 8.56 3.73
CA ASP A 265 -5.88 7.93 5.04
C ASP A 265 -5.78 8.94 6.19
N ASN A 266 -6.61 8.79 7.20
CA ASN A 266 -6.64 9.64 8.38
C ASN A 266 -5.73 9.10 9.49
N ASP A 267 -4.50 8.70 9.12
CA ASP A 267 -3.42 8.37 10.05
C ASP A 267 -2.22 9.34 9.85
N GLU A 268 -1.22 9.23 10.71
CA GLU A 268 -0.04 10.13 10.68
C GLU A 268 0.64 10.14 9.30
N ALA A 269 0.78 8.97 8.65
CA ALA A 269 1.42 8.86 7.34
C ALA A 269 0.59 9.50 6.23
N GLY A 270 -0.75 9.29 6.23
CA GLY A 270 -1.66 9.89 5.28
C GLY A 270 -1.75 11.41 5.44
N ARG A 271 -1.80 11.91 6.68
CA ARG A 271 -1.81 13.36 6.96
C ARG A 271 -0.51 14.04 6.54
N THR A 272 0.64 13.42 6.82
CA THR A 272 1.95 13.92 6.35
C THR A 272 1.99 13.98 4.83
N ARG A 273 1.57 12.90 4.15
CA ARG A 273 1.53 12.85 2.68
C ARG A 273 0.58 13.90 2.09
N THR A 274 -0.55 14.15 2.73
CA THR A 274 -1.47 15.21 2.33
C THR A 274 -0.78 16.57 2.32
N GLN A 275 -0.06 16.90 3.38
CA GLN A 275 0.68 18.18 3.48
C GLN A 275 1.80 18.27 2.43
N ASP A 276 2.52 17.18 2.19
CA ASP A 276 3.58 17.13 1.17
C ASP A 276 3.01 17.38 -0.23
N ILE A 277 1.83 16.78 -0.56
CA ILE A 277 1.17 16.99 -1.86
C ILE A 277 0.64 18.43 -1.98
N ILE A 278 0.02 18.98 -0.94
CA ILE A 278 -0.45 20.38 -0.95
C ILE A 278 0.74 21.32 -1.24
N LYS A 279 1.83 21.15 -0.51
CA LYS A 279 3.04 21.95 -0.71
C LYS A 279 3.64 21.76 -2.10
N HIS A 280 3.64 20.54 -2.64
CA HIS A 280 4.15 20.25 -3.98
C HIS A 280 3.33 20.95 -5.08
N LEU A 281 2.03 21.10 -4.86
CA LEU A 281 1.11 21.73 -5.82
C LEU A 281 0.96 23.26 -5.63
N GLU A 282 1.61 23.85 -4.62
CA GLU A 282 1.62 25.31 -4.43
C GLU A 282 2.11 26.00 -5.70
N GLY A 283 1.39 27.03 -6.14
CA GLY A 283 1.75 27.78 -7.34
C GLY A 283 1.43 27.10 -8.68
N SER A 284 0.89 25.86 -8.67
CA SER A 284 0.53 25.12 -9.89
C SER A 284 -0.72 25.68 -10.61
N GLY A 285 -1.45 26.63 -10.01
CA GLY A 285 -2.72 27.14 -10.51
C GLY A 285 -3.91 26.18 -10.33
N LYS A 286 -3.72 25.09 -9.57
CA LYS A 286 -4.77 24.11 -9.26
C LYS A 286 -5.35 24.35 -7.88
N THR A 287 -6.63 24.10 -7.72
CA THR A 287 -7.29 24.10 -6.41
C THR A 287 -7.09 22.75 -5.75
N VAL A 288 -6.58 22.73 -4.52
CA VAL A 288 -6.36 21.50 -3.74
C VAL A 288 -7.24 21.54 -2.49
N GLU A 289 -8.05 20.50 -2.31
CA GLU A 289 -8.91 20.31 -1.15
C GLU A 289 -8.43 19.12 -0.34
N ASP A 290 -8.29 19.26 0.99
CA ASP A 290 -8.04 18.15 1.90
C ASP A 290 -9.37 17.61 2.42
N ARG A 291 -9.69 16.36 2.07
CA ARG A 291 -10.94 15.68 2.45
C ARG A 291 -10.62 14.30 3.00
N PRO A 292 -10.16 14.21 4.27
CA PRO A 292 -9.93 12.91 4.89
C PRO A 292 -11.22 12.10 5.03
N PRO A 293 -11.15 10.78 5.22
CA PRO A 293 -12.32 9.96 5.50
C PRO A 293 -13.05 10.50 6.73
N PRO A 294 -14.36 10.74 6.65
CA PRO A 294 -15.15 11.31 7.76
C PRO A 294 -15.28 10.33 8.93
N ILE A 295 -15.14 9.03 8.69
CA ILE A 295 -15.28 7.97 9.69
C ILE A 295 -14.18 6.93 9.45
N GLY A 296 -13.52 6.50 10.53
CA GLY A 296 -12.49 5.47 10.48
C GLY A 296 -11.14 5.98 9.98
N LYS A 297 -10.30 5.04 9.58
CA LYS A 297 -8.95 5.32 9.09
C LYS A 297 -8.94 5.65 7.60
N ASP A 298 -9.70 4.91 6.80
CA ASP A 298 -9.71 4.99 5.35
C ASP A 298 -11.14 5.10 4.79
N TYR A 299 -11.26 5.35 3.49
CA TYR A 299 -12.56 5.49 2.84
C TYR A 299 -13.35 4.17 2.79
N ASN A 300 -12.70 3.01 2.91
CA ASN A 300 -13.41 1.76 3.01
C ASN A 300 -14.06 1.57 4.39
N ASP A 301 -13.43 2.01 5.46
CA ASP A 301 -14.03 2.05 6.80
C ASP A 301 -15.30 2.90 6.80
N THR A 302 -15.21 4.12 6.23
CA THR A 302 -16.37 5.01 6.05
C THR A 302 -17.49 4.32 5.26
N LEU A 303 -17.18 3.69 4.13
CA LEU A 303 -18.17 3.02 3.28
C LEU A 303 -18.89 1.89 4.02
N VAL A 304 -18.15 1.06 4.74
CA VAL A 304 -18.72 -0.05 5.50
C VAL A 304 -19.67 0.47 6.56
N GLN A 305 -19.28 1.49 7.32
CA GLN A 305 -20.12 2.05 8.38
C GLN A 305 -21.38 2.71 7.82
N VAL A 306 -21.26 3.56 6.80
CA VAL A 306 -22.40 4.19 6.13
C VAL A 306 -23.37 3.12 5.59
N THR A 307 -22.87 2.07 4.94
CA THR A 307 -23.70 1.00 4.41
C THR A 307 -24.46 0.27 5.52
N GLN A 308 -23.83 0.01 6.65
CA GLN A 308 -24.48 -0.63 7.81
C GLN A 308 -25.58 0.25 8.41
N GLU A 309 -25.36 1.56 8.48
CA GLU A 309 -26.37 2.51 8.96
C GLU A 309 -27.60 2.57 8.04
N TYR A 310 -27.37 2.64 6.72
CA TYR A 310 -28.47 2.58 5.74
C TYR A 310 -29.27 1.29 5.84
N GLN A 311 -28.61 0.14 6.00
CA GLN A 311 -29.28 -1.16 6.15
C GLN A 311 -30.15 -1.22 7.42
N LYS A 312 -29.68 -0.69 8.54
CA LYS A 312 -30.44 -0.63 9.79
C LYS A 312 -31.71 0.24 9.64
N HIS A 313 -31.62 1.37 8.97
CA HIS A 313 -32.77 2.26 8.72
C HIS A 313 -33.79 1.62 7.78
N CYS A 314 -33.37 0.93 6.72
CA CYS A 314 -34.27 0.23 5.82
C CYS A 314 -35.05 -0.89 6.56
N ILE A 315 -34.36 -1.68 7.40
CA ILE A 315 -35.03 -2.75 8.20
C ILE A 315 -36.02 -2.13 9.15
N SER A 316 -35.72 -1.03 9.83
CA SER A 316 -36.66 -0.38 10.77
C SER A 316 -37.86 0.23 10.08
N LEU A 317 -37.76 0.69 8.83
CA LEU A 317 -38.90 1.16 8.04
C LEU A 317 -39.80 0.01 7.58
N ASP A 318 -39.25 -1.12 7.20
CA ASP A 318 -40.02 -2.32 6.83
C ASP A 318 -40.75 -2.91 8.01
N ASP A 319 -40.16 -2.88 9.22
CA ASP A 319 -40.82 -3.30 10.46
C ASP A 319 -42.00 -2.38 10.83
N ILE A 320 -41.86 -1.05 10.69
CA ILE A 320 -42.92 -0.07 10.97
C ILE A 320 -44.08 -0.25 9.98
N LEU A 321 -43.78 -0.45 8.68
CA LEU A 321 -44.80 -0.65 7.65
C LEU A 321 -45.57 -1.99 7.83
N GLN A 322 -44.95 -2.99 8.44
CA GLN A 322 -45.60 -4.25 8.76
C GLN A 322 -46.51 -4.17 10.04
N GLU A 323 -46.19 -3.28 10.98
CA GLU A 323 -47.04 -3.03 12.15
C GLU A 323 -48.27 -2.20 11.80
N GLU A 324 -48.19 -1.26 10.86
CA GLU A 324 -49.33 -0.47 10.38
C GLU A 324 -50.32 -1.27 9.51
N THR A 325 -49.93 -2.45 9.04
CA THR A 325 -50.78 -3.34 8.20
C THR A 325 -51.39 -4.50 8.99
N ARG A 326 -51.19 -4.58 10.30
CA ARG A 326 -51.85 -5.52 11.22
C ARG A 326 -52.92 -4.83 12.04
#